data_7300f9198d69f91d2bae187fcf2fad02
#
_entry.id   7300f9198d69f91d2bae187fcf2fad02
#
_cell.length_a   1.000
_cell.length_b   1.000
_cell.length_c   1.000
_cell.angle_alpha   90.00
_cell.angle_beta   90.00
_cell.angle_gamma   90.00
#
_symmetry.space_group_name_H-M   'P 1'
#
loop_
_entity.id
_entity.type
_entity.pdbx_description
1 polymer ?
#
loop_
_entity_poly.entity_id
_entity_poly.type
_entity_poly.pdbx_seq_one_letter_code
_entity_poly.pdbx_strand_id
1 'polypeptide(L)'
;MRIVGGLLLASLALADALKSPLEYEHEFSAWMGAHGVTFSDALEFARRLENYIVNDMYIMEHNAENAWTGVTLGHNAFSHMSFDEFKFKMTGLVLPEGYLEQRLASRVDGLWSDVEVPSAVDWVDKGGVTPVKNQGMCGSCWAFSTTGAVEGATFVSSGKLPSLSEQELVDCDHNGDMGCNGGLMDHAFQWIEDHGGICSEDDYEYKAKAQVCRECDSVVKVTGFQDVNPQDEHALKVAVAQQPVSVAIEADQKAFQFYKSGVFNLTCGTRLDHGVLAVGYGNDNGHKFWKVKNSWGASWGEQGYIRLAREENGPAGQCGIASVPSYPFATLINKDEQETEKVVEEPRSVPADKPVDSFPAEPERDFRPKNLADLYSSAKITQCGDVSSAIIDFDDLEVTPTSPQRGQPVSFFGNGNAKQDFSSANFKLGVKLAGTQVFGHSGKLCGDTHVPLPLGLGHIDVHGFACPMKKGKFSDLKVDVNLPIIAPAGNYEIMLTSDDDSNSQLFCVNVELDLTDSDATKKTHVYEPLSYM
;
A
#
# COMPACT_ATOMS: atom_id res chain seq x y z
N MET A 1 -41.88 -15.36 9.57
CA MET A 1 -41.15 -16.56 10.04
C MET A 1 -40.37 -17.24 8.91
N ARG A 2 -39.72 -16.47 8.01
CA ARG A 2 -38.90 -17.01 6.89
C ARG A 2 -37.50 -16.36 6.77
N ILE A 3 -37.14 -15.44 7.65
CA ILE A 3 -35.84 -14.71 7.59
C ILE A 3 -34.80 -15.30 8.55
N VAL A 4 -35.20 -16.07 9.55
CA VAL A 4 -34.27 -16.68 10.53
C VAL A 4 -33.63 -17.98 10.01
N GLY A 5 -34.20 -18.61 8.98
CA GLY A 5 -33.66 -19.83 8.38
C GLY A 5 -32.49 -19.65 7.44
N GLY A 6 -32.32 -18.47 6.86
CA GLY A 6 -31.24 -18.19 5.91
C GLY A 6 -29.87 -17.94 6.57
N LEU A 7 -29.86 -17.26 7.72
CA LEU A 7 -28.62 -16.98 8.47
C LEU A 7 -28.02 -18.23 9.15
N LEU A 8 -28.87 -19.18 9.58
CA LEU A 8 -28.38 -20.43 10.17
C LEU A 8 -27.83 -21.41 9.12
N LEU A 9 -28.32 -21.35 7.88
CA LEU A 9 -27.81 -22.21 6.78
C LEU A 9 -26.49 -21.67 6.21
N ALA A 10 -26.29 -20.36 6.20
CA ALA A 10 -25.03 -19.75 5.77
C ALA A 10 -23.90 -20.03 6.77
N SER A 11 -24.16 -19.95 8.07
CA SER A 11 -23.15 -20.25 9.10
C SER A 11 -22.76 -21.73 9.18
N LEU A 12 -23.69 -22.65 8.85
CA LEU A 12 -23.39 -24.08 8.76
C LEU A 12 -22.59 -24.43 7.48
N ALA A 13 -22.85 -23.76 6.37
CA ALA A 13 -22.10 -23.95 5.13
C ALA A 13 -20.65 -23.41 5.22
N LEU A 14 -20.40 -22.35 5.99
CA LEU A 14 -19.06 -21.86 6.25
C LEU A 14 -18.24 -22.80 7.16
N ALA A 15 -18.88 -23.43 8.13
CA ALA A 15 -18.20 -24.36 9.04
C ALA A 15 -17.77 -25.67 8.33
N ASP A 16 -18.51 -26.11 7.31
CA ASP A 16 -18.13 -27.27 6.47
C ASP A 16 -17.08 -26.91 5.38
N ALA A 17 -16.81 -25.61 5.13
CA ALA A 17 -15.87 -25.14 4.12
C ALA A 17 -14.46 -24.84 4.68
N LEU A 18 -14.28 -24.85 6.00
CA LEU A 18 -12.97 -24.60 6.61
C LEU A 18 -12.07 -25.82 6.43
N LYS A 19 -10.97 -25.60 5.67
CA LYS A 19 -9.91 -26.60 5.50
C LYS A 19 -9.20 -26.87 6.84
N SER A 20 -8.70 -28.07 7.03
CA SER A 20 -7.85 -28.40 8.18
C SER A 20 -6.50 -27.66 8.11
N PRO A 21 -5.80 -27.46 9.22
CA PRO A 21 -4.46 -26.87 9.22
C PRO A 21 -3.48 -27.58 8.27
N LEU A 22 -3.54 -28.90 8.17
CA LEU A 22 -2.69 -29.70 7.30
C LEU A 22 -3.01 -29.46 5.81
N GLU A 23 -4.27 -29.29 5.46
CA GLU A 23 -4.68 -28.93 4.09
C GLU A 23 -4.15 -27.54 3.72
N TYR A 24 -4.22 -26.56 4.62
CA TYR A 24 -3.66 -25.23 4.40
C TYR A 24 -2.14 -25.25 4.24
N GLU A 25 -1.42 -26.00 5.07
CA GLU A 25 0.04 -26.15 4.90
C GLU A 25 0.39 -26.76 3.54
N HIS A 26 -0.36 -27.75 3.09
CA HIS A 26 -0.15 -28.38 1.80
C HIS A 26 -0.44 -27.43 0.64
N GLU A 27 -1.56 -26.72 0.67
CA GLU A 27 -1.91 -25.73 -0.36
C GLU A 27 -0.93 -24.56 -0.39
N PHE A 28 -0.53 -24.06 0.78
CA PHE A 28 0.45 -22.99 0.87
C PHE A 28 1.81 -23.42 0.31
N SER A 29 2.24 -24.66 0.61
CA SER A 29 3.48 -25.21 0.06
C SER A 29 3.40 -25.36 -1.47
N ALA A 30 2.26 -25.78 -2.01
CA ALA A 30 2.03 -25.84 -3.44
C ALA A 30 2.04 -24.43 -4.07
N TRP A 31 1.41 -23.44 -3.41
CA TRP A 31 1.44 -22.04 -3.81
C TRP A 31 2.87 -21.48 -3.82
N MET A 32 3.65 -21.74 -2.77
CA MET A 32 5.07 -21.37 -2.70
C MET A 32 5.86 -21.92 -3.89
N GLY A 33 5.66 -23.20 -4.21
CA GLY A 33 6.29 -23.84 -5.37
C GLY A 33 5.88 -23.21 -6.71
N ALA A 34 4.58 -22.89 -6.87
CA ALA A 34 4.06 -22.27 -8.08
C ALA A 34 4.56 -20.82 -8.30
N HIS A 35 4.84 -20.09 -7.22
CA HIS A 35 5.30 -18.70 -7.28
C HIS A 35 6.82 -18.55 -7.04
N GLY A 36 7.57 -19.63 -6.84
CA GLY A 36 9.01 -19.60 -6.59
C GLY A 36 9.39 -18.89 -5.29
N VAL A 37 8.48 -18.89 -4.28
CA VAL A 37 8.66 -18.21 -3.00
C VAL A 37 9.24 -19.17 -1.98
N THR A 38 10.24 -18.70 -1.22
CA THR A 38 10.84 -19.43 -0.09
C THR A 38 10.99 -18.50 1.09
N PHE A 39 10.83 -19.03 2.31
CA PHE A 39 11.02 -18.25 3.54
C PHE A 39 12.22 -18.80 4.31
N SER A 40 12.99 -17.90 4.94
CA SER A 40 14.29 -18.21 5.52
C SER A 40 14.21 -18.97 6.84
N ASP A 41 13.10 -18.81 7.58
CA ASP A 41 12.91 -19.41 8.89
C ASP A 41 11.46 -19.85 9.14
N ALA A 42 11.26 -20.62 10.21
CA ALA A 42 9.96 -21.18 10.55
C ALA A 42 8.94 -20.14 11.02
N LEU A 43 9.38 -19.03 11.62
CA LEU A 43 8.47 -17.97 12.08
C LEU A 43 7.93 -17.18 10.90
N GLU A 44 8.81 -16.83 9.95
CA GLU A 44 8.36 -16.20 8.70
C GLU A 44 7.40 -17.11 7.93
N PHE A 45 7.72 -18.41 7.81
CA PHE A 45 6.80 -19.37 7.19
C PHE A 45 5.43 -19.38 7.87
N ALA A 46 5.40 -19.48 9.21
CA ALA A 46 4.14 -19.50 9.97
C ALA A 46 3.32 -18.22 9.77
N ARG A 47 3.95 -17.05 9.84
CA ARG A 47 3.31 -15.76 9.60
C ARG A 47 2.74 -15.65 8.17
N ARG A 48 3.47 -16.14 7.18
CA ARG A 48 3.04 -16.12 5.78
C ARG A 48 1.90 -17.10 5.51
N LEU A 49 1.94 -18.27 6.16
CA LEU A 49 0.84 -19.22 6.12
C LEU A 49 -0.43 -18.63 6.76
N GLU A 50 -0.32 -17.94 7.89
CA GLU A 50 -1.45 -17.26 8.54
C GLU A 50 -2.08 -16.22 7.59
N ASN A 51 -1.27 -15.35 6.98
CA ASN A 51 -1.76 -14.39 5.99
C ASN A 51 -2.47 -15.10 4.82
N TYR A 52 -1.89 -16.21 4.33
CA TYR A 52 -2.49 -16.99 3.25
C TYR A 52 -3.88 -17.53 3.63
N ILE A 53 -4.02 -18.06 4.85
CA ILE A 53 -5.30 -18.57 5.38
C ILE A 53 -6.35 -17.46 5.45
N VAL A 54 -5.99 -16.31 6.04
CA VAL A 54 -6.88 -15.13 6.14
C VAL A 54 -7.30 -14.62 4.76
N ASN A 55 -6.41 -14.69 3.80
CA ASN A 55 -6.69 -14.27 2.44
C ASN A 55 -7.55 -15.29 1.67
N ASP A 56 -7.31 -16.61 1.89
CA ASP A 56 -8.17 -17.67 1.33
C ASP A 56 -9.60 -17.56 1.84
N MET A 57 -9.78 -17.37 3.15
CA MET A 57 -11.11 -17.16 3.74
C MET A 57 -11.83 -15.96 3.12
N TYR A 58 -11.14 -14.83 2.95
CA TYR A 58 -11.71 -13.65 2.32
C TYR A 58 -12.12 -13.91 0.85
N ILE A 59 -11.27 -14.60 0.09
CA ILE A 59 -11.55 -14.98 -1.31
C ILE A 59 -12.77 -15.88 -1.38
N MET A 60 -12.85 -16.90 -0.52
CA MET A 60 -13.96 -17.84 -0.48
C MET A 60 -15.28 -17.15 -0.11
N GLU A 61 -15.27 -16.32 0.93
CA GLU A 61 -16.43 -15.56 1.39
C GLU A 61 -16.94 -14.63 0.28
N HIS A 62 -16.04 -13.84 -0.34
CA HIS A 62 -16.41 -12.96 -1.44
C HIS A 62 -17.04 -13.73 -2.60
N ASN A 63 -16.40 -14.81 -3.05
CA ASN A 63 -16.89 -15.59 -4.18
C ASN A 63 -18.23 -16.29 -3.90
N ALA A 64 -18.51 -16.63 -2.63
CA ALA A 64 -19.79 -17.20 -2.23
C ALA A 64 -20.92 -16.16 -2.12
N GLU A 65 -20.63 -15.00 -1.51
CA GLU A 65 -21.64 -14.00 -1.18
C GLU A 65 -21.87 -12.99 -2.29
N ASN A 66 -20.83 -12.69 -3.09
CA ASN A 66 -20.84 -11.65 -4.12
C ASN A 66 -20.78 -12.18 -5.56
N ALA A 67 -21.08 -13.48 -5.79
CA ALA A 67 -21.12 -14.07 -7.13
C ALA A 67 -22.03 -13.31 -8.11
N TRP A 68 -23.05 -12.63 -7.60
CA TRP A 68 -23.99 -11.82 -8.38
C TRP A 68 -23.33 -10.58 -9.03
N THR A 69 -22.18 -10.11 -8.52
CA THR A 69 -21.43 -8.98 -9.09
C THR A 69 -20.74 -9.33 -10.40
N GLY A 70 -20.53 -10.62 -10.67
CA GLY A 70 -19.72 -11.12 -11.79
C GLY A 70 -18.20 -10.95 -11.57
N VAL A 71 -17.75 -10.39 -10.43
CA VAL A 71 -16.34 -10.31 -10.06
C VAL A 71 -15.93 -11.56 -9.32
N THR A 72 -14.83 -12.17 -9.72
CA THR A 72 -14.22 -13.29 -8.99
C THR A 72 -12.87 -12.90 -8.41
N LEU A 73 -12.60 -13.37 -7.20
CA LEU A 73 -11.30 -13.25 -6.55
C LEU A 73 -10.56 -14.60 -6.59
N GLY A 74 -9.25 -14.55 -6.48
CA GLY A 74 -8.44 -15.76 -6.46
C GLY A 74 -7.03 -15.51 -5.92
N HIS A 75 -6.36 -16.61 -5.54
CA HIS A 75 -4.97 -16.56 -5.13
C HIS A 75 -4.06 -16.08 -6.27
N ASN A 76 -3.06 -15.29 -5.89
CA ASN A 76 -2.03 -14.75 -6.77
C ASN A 76 -0.70 -14.62 -6.01
N ALA A 77 0.28 -13.93 -6.58
CA ALA A 77 1.59 -13.74 -5.96
C ALA A 77 1.55 -13.04 -4.58
N PHE A 78 0.45 -12.33 -4.26
CA PHE A 78 0.32 -11.56 -3.01
C PHE A 78 -0.41 -12.32 -1.90
N SER A 79 -0.75 -13.59 -2.11
CA SER A 79 -1.57 -14.36 -1.17
C SER A 79 -0.93 -14.58 0.21
N HIS A 80 0.38 -14.42 0.32
CA HIS A 80 1.15 -14.52 1.56
C HIS A 80 1.33 -13.17 2.29
N MET A 81 0.90 -12.06 1.69
CA MET A 81 1.04 -10.73 2.26
C MET A 81 -0.14 -10.39 3.16
N SER A 82 0.11 -9.65 4.23
CA SER A 82 -0.96 -8.89 4.89
C SER A 82 -1.45 -7.78 3.95
N PHE A 83 -2.66 -7.28 4.20
CA PHE A 83 -3.21 -6.20 3.39
C PHE A 83 -2.39 -4.91 3.50
N ASP A 84 -1.88 -4.58 4.69
CA ASP A 84 -1.04 -3.40 4.89
C ASP A 84 0.32 -3.53 4.20
N GLU A 85 0.92 -4.73 4.23
CA GLU A 85 2.14 -4.99 3.47
C GLU A 85 1.90 -4.83 1.96
N PHE A 86 0.77 -5.32 1.45
CA PHE A 86 0.37 -5.14 0.06
C PHE A 86 0.23 -3.66 -0.29
N LYS A 87 -0.53 -2.87 0.50
CA LYS A 87 -0.68 -1.43 0.30
C LYS A 87 0.67 -0.72 0.23
N PHE A 88 1.52 -0.96 1.22
CA PHE A 88 2.81 -0.28 1.32
C PHE A 88 3.78 -0.64 0.17
N LYS A 89 3.71 -1.88 -0.32
CA LYS A 89 4.68 -2.39 -1.31
C LYS A 89 4.21 -2.23 -2.75
N MET A 90 2.89 -2.31 -2.99
CA MET A 90 2.35 -2.47 -4.34
C MET A 90 1.71 -1.18 -4.89
N THR A 91 1.51 -0.18 -4.04
CA THR A 91 1.12 1.18 -4.44
C THR A 91 2.31 2.12 -4.35
N GLY A 92 2.24 3.28 -4.99
CA GLY A 92 3.40 4.19 -5.05
C GLY A 92 3.09 5.46 -5.83
N LEU A 93 1.81 5.83 -5.95
CA LEU A 93 1.45 7.14 -6.48
C LEU A 93 1.54 8.18 -5.36
N VAL A 94 2.24 9.26 -5.62
CA VAL A 94 2.34 10.41 -4.71
C VAL A 94 1.85 11.65 -5.42
N LEU A 95 0.73 12.19 -4.96
CA LEU A 95 0.19 13.45 -5.49
C LEU A 95 0.74 14.62 -4.67
N PRO A 96 1.28 15.67 -5.29
CA PRO A 96 1.66 16.90 -4.61
C PRO A 96 0.46 17.53 -3.88
N GLU A 97 0.73 18.27 -2.81
CA GLU A 97 -0.31 19.02 -2.09
C GLU A 97 -1.01 20.01 -3.03
N GLY A 98 -2.34 19.99 -3.04
CA GLY A 98 -3.15 20.86 -3.90
C GLY A 98 -3.25 20.43 -5.37
N TYR A 99 -2.59 19.32 -5.77
CA TYR A 99 -2.59 18.88 -7.17
C TYR A 99 -4.00 18.53 -7.69
N LEU A 100 -4.80 17.80 -6.92
CA LEU A 100 -6.18 17.47 -7.30
C LEU A 100 -7.04 18.73 -7.44
N GLU A 101 -6.91 19.68 -6.53
CA GLU A 101 -7.62 20.95 -6.56
C GLU A 101 -7.23 21.77 -7.79
N GLN A 102 -5.95 21.80 -8.15
CA GLN A 102 -5.46 22.47 -9.34
C GLN A 102 -6.02 21.80 -10.60
N ARG A 103 -5.98 20.47 -10.68
CA ARG A 103 -6.56 19.72 -11.79
C ARG A 103 -8.06 19.97 -11.93
N LEU A 104 -8.81 19.97 -10.82
CA LEU A 104 -10.25 20.29 -10.84
C LEU A 104 -10.53 21.74 -11.23
N ALA A 105 -9.67 22.67 -10.85
CA ALA A 105 -9.82 24.08 -11.24
C ALA A 105 -9.58 24.31 -12.75
N SER A 106 -8.82 23.44 -13.41
CA SER A 106 -8.58 23.48 -14.86
C SER A 106 -9.69 22.81 -15.68
N ARG A 107 -10.68 22.20 -15.03
CA ARG A 107 -11.78 21.50 -15.70
C ARG A 107 -12.60 22.46 -16.57
N VAL A 108 -12.90 22.02 -17.78
CA VAL A 108 -13.76 22.73 -18.74
C VAL A 108 -14.98 21.82 -19.05
N ASP A 109 -16.15 22.23 -18.59
CA ASP A 109 -17.36 21.43 -18.83
C ASP A 109 -17.70 21.37 -20.33
N GLY A 110 -17.99 20.14 -20.82
CA GLY A 110 -18.38 19.90 -22.19
C GLY A 110 -17.28 20.05 -23.23
N LEU A 111 -16.01 20.15 -22.84
CA LEU A 111 -14.87 20.34 -23.75
C LEU A 111 -14.82 19.32 -24.90
N TRP A 112 -15.26 18.10 -24.67
CA TRP A 112 -15.22 16.98 -25.61
C TRP A 112 -16.59 16.36 -25.91
N SER A 113 -17.69 17.01 -25.49
CA SER A 113 -19.06 16.46 -25.53
C SER A 113 -19.52 16.07 -26.93
N ASP A 114 -19.06 16.75 -27.96
CA ASP A 114 -19.47 16.57 -29.36
C ASP A 114 -18.56 15.62 -30.14
N VAL A 115 -17.52 15.06 -29.50
CA VAL A 115 -16.57 14.14 -30.15
C VAL A 115 -17.13 12.71 -30.13
N GLU A 116 -17.48 12.21 -31.30
CA GLU A 116 -17.85 10.80 -31.47
C GLU A 116 -16.59 9.91 -31.48
N VAL A 117 -16.62 8.86 -30.68
CA VAL A 117 -15.54 7.87 -30.58
C VAL A 117 -16.08 6.46 -30.80
N PRO A 118 -15.24 5.50 -31.22
CA PRO A 118 -15.64 4.09 -31.37
C PRO A 118 -16.34 3.56 -30.13
N SER A 119 -17.26 2.60 -30.30
CA SER A 119 -17.94 1.95 -29.16
C SER A 119 -17.00 1.13 -28.28
N ALA A 120 -15.90 0.62 -28.88
CA ALA A 120 -14.84 -0.14 -28.18
C ALA A 120 -13.48 0.16 -28.82
N VAL A 121 -12.43 0.13 -27.99
CA VAL A 121 -11.02 0.23 -28.40
C VAL A 121 -10.22 -0.74 -27.55
N ASP A 122 -9.30 -1.46 -28.17
CA ASP A 122 -8.31 -2.31 -27.49
C ASP A 122 -6.93 -2.12 -28.13
N TRP A 123 -6.03 -1.43 -27.43
CA TRP A 123 -4.68 -1.17 -27.90
C TRP A 123 -3.79 -2.42 -27.82
N VAL A 124 -4.13 -3.40 -26.98
CA VAL A 124 -3.43 -4.70 -26.94
C VAL A 124 -3.65 -5.45 -28.25
N ASP A 125 -4.89 -5.54 -28.70
CA ASP A 125 -5.24 -6.18 -29.97
C ASP A 125 -4.66 -5.46 -31.19
N LYS A 126 -4.50 -4.13 -31.07
CA LYS A 126 -3.84 -3.30 -32.10
C LYS A 126 -2.31 -3.40 -32.13
N GLY A 127 -1.72 -4.09 -31.14
CA GLY A 127 -0.26 -4.23 -31.01
C GLY A 127 0.45 -2.98 -30.47
N GLY A 128 -0.27 -2.06 -29.84
CA GLY A 128 0.26 -0.80 -29.28
C GLY A 128 0.55 -0.86 -27.77
N VAL A 129 0.61 -2.05 -27.17
CA VAL A 129 0.88 -2.25 -25.75
C VAL A 129 1.92 -3.35 -25.58
N THR A 130 3.00 -3.07 -24.84
CA THR A 130 4.04 -4.05 -24.50
C THR A 130 3.51 -5.13 -23.56
N PRO A 131 4.16 -6.30 -23.44
CA PRO A 131 3.81 -7.31 -22.46
C PRO A 131 3.69 -6.73 -21.04
N VAL A 132 2.85 -7.35 -20.21
CA VAL A 132 2.69 -6.93 -18.81
C VAL A 132 3.99 -7.16 -18.06
N LYS A 133 4.51 -6.09 -17.45
CA LYS A 133 5.72 -6.08 -16.63
C LYS A 133 5.38 -6.26 -15.13
N ASN A 134 6.40 -6.34 -14.27
CA ASN A 134 6.23 -6.53 -12.84
C ASN A 134 7.13 -5.59 -12.04
N GLN A 135 6.51 -4.64 -11.31
CA GLN A 135 7.21 -3.68 -10.45
C GLN A 135 7.89 -4.33 -9.23
N GLY A 136 7.54 -5.58 -8.90
CA GLY A 136 8.07 -6.24 -7.72
C GLY A 136 7.72 -5.51 -6.42
N MET A 137 8.65 -5.51 -5.46
CA MET A 137 8.47 -4.87 -4.14
C MET A 137 8.97 -3.41 -4.12
N CYS A 138 8.67 -2.65 -5.16
CA CYS A 138 9.07 -1.25 -5.35
C CYS A 138 7.84 -0.44 -5.71
N GLY A 139 7.57 0.66 -5.02
CA GLY A 139 6.46 1.58 -5.29
C GLY A 139 6.65 2.41 -6.56
N SER A 140 6.97 1.76 -7.67
CA SER A 140 7.30 2.38 -8.97
C SER A 140 6.17 2.33 -9.99
N CYS A 141 4.93 2.09 -9.56
CA CYS A 141 3.76 2.03 -10.46
C CYS A 141 3.64 3.27 -11.36
N TRP A 142 4.03 4.44 -10.86
CA TRP A 142 4.10 5.68 -11.61
C TRP A 142 5.03 5.58 -12.83
N ALA A 143 6.21 4.95 -12.68
CA ALA A 143 7.16 4.75 -13.77
C ALA A 143 6.60 3.77 -14.83
N PHE A 144 5.93 2.67 -14.42
CA PHE A 144 5.30 1.73 -15.35
C PHE A 144 4.11 2.33 -16.10
N SER A 145 3.32 3.17 -15.45
CA SER A 145 2.25 3.92 -16.11
C SER A 145 2.81 4.88 -17.14
N THR A 146 3.88 5.61 -16.79
CA THR A 146 4.58 6.55 -17.68
C THR A 146 5.17 5.85 -18.89
N THR A 147 6.01 4.82 -18.70
CA THR A 147 6.63 4.11 -19.82
C THR A 147 5.59 3.49 -20.73
N GLY A 148 4.54 2.88 -20.18
CA GLY A 148 3.46 2.31 -20.97
C GLY A 148 2.73 3.34 -21.83
N ALA A 149 2.50 4.56 -21.34
CA ALA A 149 1.91 5.66 -22.11
C ALA A 149 2.86 6.16 -23.20
N VAL A 150 4.17 6.31 -22.89
CA VAL A 150 5.21 6.72 -23.86
C VAL A 150 5.39 5.65 -24.95
N GLU A 151 5.40 4.36 -24.60
CA GLU A 151 5.42 3.23 -25.53
C GLU A 151 4.24 3.29 -26.51
N GLY A 152 3.02 3.49 -25.97
CA GLY A 152 1.80 3.59 -26.77
C GLY A 152 1.76 4.81 -27.68
N ALA A 153 2.18 5.98 -27.19
CA ALA A 153 2.30 7.21 -27.98
C ALA A 153 3.33 7.04 -29.11
N THR A 154 4.46 6.38 -28.83
CA THR A 154 5.48 6.06 -29.82
C THR A 154 4.96 5.10 -30.90
N PHE A 155 4.18 4.11 -30.50
CA PHE A 155 3.52 3.21 -31.45
C PHE A 155 2.55 3.97 -32.37
N VAL A 156 1.73 4.87 -31.83
CA VAL A 156 0.79 5.68 -32.62
C VAL A 156 1.52 6.59 -33.61
N SER A 157 2.62 7.21 -33.19
CA SER A 157 3.36 8.17 -34.03
C SER A 157 4.27 7.51 -35.08
N SER A 158 4.81 6.30 -34.80
CA SER A 158 5.86 5.68 -35.61
C SER A 158 5.52 4.28 -36.16
N GLY A 159 4.47 3.65 -35.65
CA GLY A 159 4.17 2.24 -35.93
C GLY A 159 5.12 1.24 -35.24
N LYS A 160 6.05 1.70 -34.39
CA LYS A 160 6.99 0.86 -33.67
C LYS A 160 6.70 0.92 -32.16
N LEU A 161 6.77 -0.22 -31.51
CA LEU A 161 6.52 -0.38 -30.08
C LEU A 161 7.83 -0.73 -29.35
N PRO A 162 8.58 0.26 -28.82
CA PRO A 162 9.75 -0.01 -27.98
C PRO A 162 9.31 -0.47 -26.59
N SER A 163 10.15 -1.24 -25.89
CA SER A 163 10.03 -1.44 -24.44
C SER A 163 10.97 -0.48 -23.74
N LEU A 164 10.45 0.37 -22.86
CA LEU A 164 11.17 1.45 -22.22
C LEU A 164 11.55 1.13 -20.78
N SER A 165 12.56 1.81 -20.25
CA SER A 165 13.14 1.55 -18.95
C SER A 165 12.38 2.26 -17.82
N GLU A 166 11.69 1.51 -16.99
CA GLU A 166 11.18 2.02 -15.71
C GLU A 166 12.30 2.25 -14.71
N GLN A 167 13.42 1.49 -14.83
CA GLN A 167 14.55 1.63 -13.91
C GLN A 167 15.24 2.97 -14.06
N GLU A 168 15.35 3.50 -15.28
CA GLU A 168 15.92 4.83 -15.49
C GLU A 168 15.14 5.90 -14.74
N LEU A 169 13.79 5.86 -14.79
CA LEU A 169 12.95 6.78 -14.02
C LEU A 169 13.16 6.57 -12.50
N VAL A 170 13.17 5.33 -12.03
CA VAL A 170 13.38 5.01 -10.59
C VAL A 170 14.72 5.52 -10.07
N ASP A 171 15.77 5.46 -10.89
CA ASP A 171 17.13 5.80 -10.48
C ASP A 171 17.51 7.28 -10.72
N CYS A 172 16.90 7.93 -11.72
CA CYS A 172 17.36 9.22 -12.21
C CYS A 172 16.35 10.35 -12.04
N ASP A 173 15.05 10.05 -12.05
CA ASP A 173 14.03 11.08 -11.87
C ASP A 173 13.86 11.43 -10.40
N HIS A 174 14.32 12.63 -10.05
CA HIS A 174 14.21 13.22 -8.72
C HIS A 174 13.45 14.54 -8.72
N ASN A 175 12.73 14.85 -9.81
CA ASN A 175 11.93 16.06 -9.95
C ASN A 175 10.57 15.94 -9.26
N GLY A 176 10.59 15.70 -7.94
CA GLY A 176 9.40 15.44 -7.15
C GLY A 176 9.09 13.95 -6.98
N ASP A 177 9.80 13.08 -7.69
CA ASP A 177 9.67 11.64 -7.63
C ASP A 177 10.74 11.01 -6.74
N MET A 178 10.40 9.90 -6.07
CA MET A 178 11.21 9.31 -5.00
C MET A 178 11.56 7.83 -5.27
N GLY A 179 11.70 7.46 -6.55
CA GLY A 179 12.05 6.10 -6.96
C GLY A 179 11.06 5.05 -6.46
N CYS A 180 11.52 4.09 -5.63
CA CYS A 180 10.65 3.08 -5.05
C CYS A 180 9.71 3.59 -3.93
N ASN A 181 9.86 4.82 -3.49
CA ASN A 181 8.99 5.45 -2.49
C ASN A 181 7.83 6.24 -3.11
N GLY A 182 7.70 6.20 -4.43
CA GLY A 182 6.58 6.77 -5.16
C GLY A 182 6.94 7.92 -6.08
N GLY A 183 5.96 8.33 -6.88
CA GLY A 183 6.08 9.41 -7.84
C GLY A 183 4.77 9.68 -8.58
N LEU A 184 4.85 10.52 -9.63
CA LEU A 184 3.71 10.97 -10.44
C LEU A 184 4.06 10.92 -11.92
N MET A 185 3.16 10.42 -12.77
CA MET A 185 3.38 10.25 -14.20
C MET A 185 3.68 11.57 -14.92
N ASP A 186 3.01 12.66 -14.53
CA ASP A 186 3.23 13.98 -15.15
C ASP A 186 4.64 14.52 -14.88
N HIS A 187 5.19 14.27 -13.68
CA HIS A 187 6.59 14.60 -13.36
C HIS A 187 7.54 13.79 -14.24
N ALA A 188 7.26 12.49 -14.39
CA ALA A 188 8.07 11.63 -15.23
C ALA A 188 8.01 11.99 -16.72
N PHE A 189 6.84 12.39 -17.25
CA PHE A 189 6.77 12.91 -18.62
C PHE A 189 7.61 14.17 -18.79
N GLN A 190 7.53 15.10 -17.83
CA GLN A 190 8.34 16.32 -17.83
C GLN A 190 9.84 16.00 -17.73
N TRP A 191 10.20 15.05 -16.86
CA TRP A 191 11.60 14.62 -16.72
C TRP A 191 12.14 14.05 -18.04
N ILE A 192 11.38 13.16 -18.72
CA ILE A 192 11.79 12.58 -20.02
C ILE A 192 11.96 13.69 -21.08
N GLU A 193 11.06 14.69 -21.11
CA GLU A 193 11.17 15.84 -22.01
C GLU A 193 12.45 16.65 -21.76
N ASP A 194 12.69 17.01 -20.49
CA ASP A 194 13.82 17.85 -20.07
C ASP A 194 15.19 17.16 -20.28
N HIS A 195 15.23 15.83 -20.13
CA HIS A 195 16.45 15.02 -20.31
C HIS A 195 16.68 14.54 -21.75
N GLY A 196 15.77 14.91 -22.65
CA GLY A 196 15.92 14.65 -24.09
C GLY A 196 15.56 13.23 -24.50
N GLY A 197 14.99 12.41 -23.59
CA GLY A 197 14.47 11.10 -23.91
C GLY A 197 14.57 10.08 -22.79
N ILE A 198 14.22 8.82 -23.13
CA ILE A 198 14.26 7.67 -22.24
C ILE A 198 14.86 6.46 -22.98
N CYS A 199 15.60 5.64 -22.25
CA CYS A 199 16.30 4.44 -22.74
C CYS A 199 15.37 3.25 -22.91
N SER A 200 15.87 2.24 -23.65
CA SER A 200 15.19 0.95 -23.73
C SER A 200 15.29 0.15 -22.43
N GLU A 201 14.34 -0.75 -22.18
CA GLU A 201 14.39 -1.73 -21.09
C GLU A 201 15.62 -2.63 -21.20
N ASP A 202 16.03 -2.99 -22.41
CA ASP A 202 17.20 -3.86 -22.65
C ASP A 202 18.52 -3.16 -22.24
N ASP A 203 18.62 -1.83 -22.44
CA ASP A 203 19.82 -1.07 -22.08
C ASP A 203 19.85 -0.68 -20.60
N TYR A 204 18.68 -0.50 -19.98
CA TYR A 204 18.56 -0.13 -18.58
C TYR A 204 17.49 -0.98 -17.87
N GLU A 205 17.85 -2.25 -17.64
CA GLU A 205 16.95 -3.30 -17.16
C GLU A 205 16.40 -3.04 -15.75
N TYR A 206 15.11 -3.34 -15.54
CA TYR A 206 14.42 -3.17 -14.28
C TYR A 206 14.92 -4.11 -13.17
N LYS A 207 15.16 -3.59 -11.96
CA LYS A 207 15.73 -4.31 -10.79
C LYS A 207 14.84 -4.29 -9.54
N ALA A 208 13.68 -3.64 -9.57
CA ALA A 208 12.75 -3.51 -8.45
C ALA A 208 13.37 -2.89 -7.16
N LYS A 209 14.34 -2.03 -7.32
CA LYS A 209 15.00 -1.27 -6.25
C LYS A 209 15.68 -0.04 -6.83
N ALA A 210 15.72 1.06 -6.07
CA ALA A 210 16.47 2.24 -6.46
C ALA A 210 18.00 1.97 -6.46
N GLN A 211 18.69 2.45 -7.47
CA GLN A 211 20.13 2.34 -7.67
C GLN A 211 20.71 3.71 -7.97
N VAL A 212 22.01 3.76 -8.25
CA VAL A 212 22.66 4.98 -8.74
C VAL A 212 22.30 5.18 -10.22
N CYS A 213 21.84 6.39 -10.56
CA CYS A 213 21.57 6.78 -11.94
C CYS A 213 22.82 6.58 -12.81
N ARG A 214 22.63 6.02 -13.98
CA ARG A 214 23.70 5.79 -14.98
C ARG A 214 23.24 6.28 -16.34
N GLU A 215 24.17 6.75 -17.13
CA GLU A 215 23.92 7.16 -18.51
C GLU A 215 23.57 5.95 -19.39
N CYS A 216 22.69 6.19 -20.35
CA CYS A 216 22.32 5.26 -21.42
C CYS A 216 21.86 6.06 -22.66
N ASP A 217 21.76 5.38 -23.80
CA ASP A 217 21.32 6.01 -25.05
C ASP A 217 19.78 6.03 -25.11
N SER A 218 19.18 7.21 -25.05
CA SER A 218 17.75 7.37 -25.22
C SER A 218 17.28 6.91 -26.60
N VAL A 219 16.14 6.21 -26.64
CA VAL A 219 15.55 5.67 -27.88
C VAL A 219 14.24 6.35 -28.25
N VAL A 220 13.57 6.99 -27.28
CA VAL A 220 12.32 7.73 -27.44
C VAL A 220 12.48 9.08 -26.77
N LYS A 221 11.97 10.14 -27.40
CA LYS A 221 11.81 11.45 -26.77
C LYS A 221 10.34 11.79 -26.57
N VAL A 222 10.05 12.47 -25.48
CA VAL A 222 8.78 13.13 -25.19
C VAL A 222 8.92 14.60 -25.58
N THR A 223 7.90 15.16 -26.22
CA THR A 223 7.86 16.56 -26.67
C THR A 223 6.75 17.36 -25.98
N GLY A 224 6.24 16.85 -24.90
CA GLY A 224 5.18 17.39 -24.09
C GLY A 224 4.16 16.33 -23.69
N PHE A 225 3.24 16.71 -22.84
CA PHE A 225 2.10 15.85 -22.46
C PHE A 225 0.83 16.67 -22.34
N GLN A 226 -0.30 15.99 -22.36
CA GLN A 226 -1.62 16.60 -22.26
C GLN A 226 -2.40 16.02 -21.10
N ASP A 227 -2.86 16.90 -20.24
CA ASP A 227 -3.86 16.61 -19.23
C ASP A 227 -5.22 16.36 -19.86
N VAL A 228 -5.87 15.28 -19.48
CA VAL A 228 -7.26 15.02 -19.83
C VAL A 228 -8.19 15.74 -18.84
N ASN A 229 -9.31 16.25 -19.33
CA ASN A 229 -10.29 16.95 -18.49
C ASN A 229 -10.69 16.09 -17.27
N PRO A 230 -10.42 16.55 -16.04
CA PRO A 230 -10.59 15.74 -14.84
C PRO A 230 -12.07 15.49 -14.52
N GLN A 231 -12.35 14.34 -13.90
CA GLN A 231 -13.71 13.91 -13.57
C GLN A 231 -14.66 13.93 -14.78
N ASP A 232 -14.15 13.45 -15.91
CA ASP A 232 -14.89 13.37 -17.16
C ASP A 232 -14.54 12.06 -17.89
N GLU A 233 -15.34 11.02 -17.66
CA GLU A 233 -15.13 9.71 -18.31
C GLU A 233 -15.30 9.78 -19.85
N HIS A 234 -16.04 10.77 -20.38
CA HIS A 234 -16.13 10.95 -21.81
C HIS A 234 -14.83 11.52 -22.39
N ALA A 235 -14.24 12.51 -21.73
CA ALA A 235 -12.93 13.04 -22.10
C ALA A 235 -11.83 11.96 -22.04
N LEU A 236 -11.85 11.12 -20.98
CA LEU A 236 -10.95 9.97 -20.89
C LEU A 236 -11.18 8.98 -22.06
N LYS A 237 -12.43 8.74 -22.43
CA LYS A 237 -12.78 7.86 -23.56
C LYS A 237 -12.25 8.41 -24.88
N VAL A 238 -12.34 9.73 -25.10
CA VAL A 238 -11.77 10.42 -26.27
C VAL A 238 -10.25 10.25 -26.30
N ALA A 239 -9.56 10.42 -25.18
CA ALA A 239 -8.12 10.26 -25.08
C ALA A 239 -7.70 8.80 -25.36
N VAL A 240 -8.34 7.83 -24.71
CA VAL A 240 -8.04 6.39 -24.89
C VAL A 240 -8.38 5.91 -26.33
N ALA A 241 -9.30 6.57 -27.01
CA ALA A 241 -9.56 6.26 -28.43
C ALA A 241 -8.35 6.61 -29.33
N GLN A 242 -7.49 7.55 -28.92
CA GLN A 242 -6.34 8.02 -29.67
C GLN A 242 -5.06 7.27 -29.33
N GLN A 243 -4.84 6.95 -28.07
CA GLN A 243 -3.64 6.23 -27.57
C GLN A 243 -3.86 5.67 -26.16
N PRO A 244 -2.98 4.79 -25.63
CA PRO A 244 -2.94 4.45 -24.22
C PRO A 244 -2.72 5.68 -23.32
N VAL A 245 -3.41 5.74 -22.17
CA VAL A 245 -3.46 6.92 -21.29
C VAL A 245 -3.03 6.52 -19.88
N SER A 246 -2.10 7.27 -19.29
CA SER A 246 -1.76 7.15 -17.87
C SER A 246 -2.94 7.59 -17.01
N VAL A 247 -3.29 6.78 -16.03
CA VAL A 247 -4.39 7.06 -15.09
C VAL A 247 -3.98 6.69 -13.68
N ALA A 248 -4.59 7.33 -12.71
CA ALA A 248 -4.42 7.04 -11.30
C ALA A 248 -5.71 6.46 -10.72
N ILE A 249 -5.59 5.48 -9.82
CA ILE A 249 -6.72 4.83 -9.16
C ILE A 249 -6.48 4.65 -7.66
N GLU A 250 -7.54 4.43 -6.90
CA GLU A 250 -7.46 3.90 -5.54
C GLU A 250 -7.48 2.37 -5.62
N ALA A 251 -6.32 1.74 -5.47
CA ALA A 251 -6.10 0.31 -5.56
C ALA A 251 -5.93 -0.36 -4.18
N ASP A 252 -5.93 0.40 -3.10
CA ASP A 252 -5.76 -0.06 -1.74
C ASP A 252 -7.03 -0.74 -1.18
N GLN A 253 -7.58 -1.68 -1.95
CA GLN A 253 -8.75 -2.48 -1.59
C GLN A 253 -8.41 -3.96 -1.60
N LYS A 254 -8.87 -4.70 -0.58
CA LYS A 254 -8.56 -6.14 -0.47
C LYS A 254 -9.12 -6.94 -1.66
N ALA A 255 -10.29 -6.55 -2.18
CA ALA A 255 -10.85 -7.14 -3.40
C ALA A 255 -9.97 -6.87 -4.63
N PHE A 256 -9.32 -5.71 -4.70
CA PHE A 256 -8.40 -5.37 -5.77
C PHE A 256 -7.11 -6.22 -5.69
N GLN A 257 -6.55 -6.42 -4.48
CA GLN A 257 -5.39 -7.29 -4.26
C GLN A 257 -5.61 -8.69 -4.87
N PHE A 258 -6.82 -9.25 -4.70
CA PHE A 258 -7.16 -10.61 -5.13
C PHE A 258 -8.03 -10.69 -6.38
N TYR A 259 -8.19 -9.57 -7.10
CA TYR A 259 -8.94 -9.59 -8.35
C TYR A 259 -8.41 -10.67 -9.31
N LYS A 260 -9.34 -11.47 -9.84
CA LYS A 260 -9.05 -12.54 -10.80
C LYS A 260 -9.72 -12.31 -12.15
N SER A 261 -11.01 -11.96 -12.15
CA SER A 261 -11.74 -11.71 -13.39
C SER A 261 -13.09 -11.03 -13.16
N GLY A 262 -13.68 -10.51 -14.26
CA GLY A 262 -14.97 -9.83 -14.28
C GLY A 262 -14.83 -8.32 -14.39
N VAL A 263 -15.93 -7.61 -14.64
CA VAL A 263 -15.93 -6.14 -14.62
C VAL A 263 -15.99 -5.69 -13.17
N PHE A 264 -14.89 -5.12 -12.66
CA PHE A 264 -14.74 -4.68 -11.28
C PHE A 264 -15.63 -3.46 -11.00
N ASN A 265 -16.73 -3.70 -10.33
CA ASN A 265 -17.72 -2.72 -9.89
C ASN A 265 -17.86 -2.68 -8.36
N LEU A 266 -16.90 -3.27 -7.65
CA LEU A 266 -16.89 -3.30 -6.19
C LEU A 266 -16.51 -1.92 -5.62
N THR A 267 -16.82 -1.71 -4.35
CA THR A 267 -16.54 -0.45 -3.68
C THR A 267 -15.04 -0.14 -3.65
N CYS A 268 -14.68 1.02 -4.17
CA CYS A 268 -13.41 1.71 -3.99
C CYS A 268 -13.69 3.21 -3.87
N GLY A 269 -12.76 3.96 -3.33
CA GLY A 269 -12.87 5.42 -3.23
C GLY A 269 -12.18 6.15 -4.38
N THR A 270 -11.72 7.34 -4.08
CA THR A 270 -11.02 8.23 -5.02
C THR A 270 -9.73 8.79 -4.40
N ARG A 271 -9.23 8.17 -3.32
CA ARG A 271 -7.94 8.49 -2.73
C ARG A 271 -6.86 7.76 -3.52
N LEU A 272 -6.43 8.39 -4.59
CA LEU A 272 -5.52 7.81 -5.57
C LEU A 272 -4.18 7.42 -4.93
N ASP A 273 -3.76 6.18 -5.14
CA ASP A 273 -2.54 5.60 -4.58
C ASP A 273 -1.73 4.75 -5.56
N HIS A 274 -2.27 4.54 -6.79
CA HIS A 274 -1.66 3.63 -7.76
C HIS A 274 -1.74 4.18 -9.19
N GLY A 275 -0.61 4.24 -9.88
CA GLY A 275 -0.51 4.61 -11.29
C GLY A 275 -0.66 3.38 -12.19
N VAL A 276 -1.56 3.42 -13.18
CA VAL A 276 -1.83 2.34 -14.13
C VAL A 276 -2.08 2.90 -15.53
N LEU A 277 -2.29 2.04 -16.52
CA LEU A 277 -2.45 2.44 -17.92
C LEU A 277 -3.81 2.03 -18.48
N ALA A 278 -4.64 2.97 -18.87
CA ALA A 278 -5.86 2.71 -19.62
C ALA A 278 -5.51 2.38 -21.08
N VAL A 279 -5.74 1.13 -21.50
CA VAL A 279 -5.36 0.62 -22.81
C VAL A 279 -6.56 0.31 -23.71
N GLY A 280 -7.76 0.57 -23.23
CA GLY A 280 -8.95 0.35 -24.02
C GLY A 280 -10.22 0.49 -23.20
N TYR A 281 -11.32 0.30 -23.88
CA TYR A 281 -12.66 0.26 -23.29
C TYR A 281 -13.60 -0.56 -24.17
N GLY A 282 -14.67 -1.06 -23.56
CA GLY A 282 -15.64 -1.89 -24.28
C GLY A 282 -16.94 -2.08 -23.51
N ASN A 283 -17.67 -3.11 -23.93
CA ASN A 283 -18.89 -3.59 -23.28
C ASN A 283 -18.88 -5.11 -23.28
N ASP A 284 -19.08 -5.70 -22.13
CA ASP A 284 -19.22 -7.15 -21.96
C ASP A 284 -20.61 -7.45 -21.36
N ASN A 285 -21.48 -8.06 -22.16
CA ASN A 285 -22.84 -8.44 -21.74
C ASN A 285 -23.68 -7.31 -21.12
N GLY A 286 -23.49 -6.07 -21.59
CA GLY A 286 -24.19 -4.88 -21.09
C GLY A 286 -23.40 -4.09 -20.05
N HIS A 287 -22.32 -4.64 -19.50
CA HIS A 287 -21.42 -3.96 -18.57
C HIS A 287 -20.33 -3.22 -19.32
N LYS A 288 -20.37 -1.90 -19.30
CA LYS A 288 -19.33 -1.05 -19.88
C LYS A 288 -18.08 -1.10 -18.99
N PHE A 289 -16.89 -1.12 -19.61
CA PHE A 289 -15.64 -1.22 -18.86
C PHE A 289 -14.51 -0.41 -19.47
N TRP A 290 -13.53 -0.07 -18.62
CA TRP A 290 -12.17 0.32 -18.96
C TRP A 290 -11.27 -0.91 -18.90
N LYS A 291 -10.45 -1.16 -19.95
CA LYS A 291 -9.37 -2.15 -19.90
C LYS A 291 -8.11 -1.46 -19.43
N VAL A 292 -7.59 -1.88 -18.27
CA VAL A 292 -6.47 -1.25 -17.60
C VAL A 292 -5.32 -2.24 -17.46
N LYS A 293 -4.14 -1.88 -17.95
CA LYS A 293 -2.89 -2.62 -17.76
C LYS A 293 -2.31 -2.28 -16.41
N ASN A 294 -2.03 -3.31 -15.59
CA ASN A 294 -1.36 -3.17 -14.31
C ASN A 294 0.11 -3.57 -14.42
N SER A 295 0.89 -3.32 -13.36
CA SER A 295 2.33 -3.59 -13.26
C SER A 295 2.67 -4.67 -12.22
N TRP A 296 1.78 -5.64 -12.00
CA TRP A 296 1.95 -6.70 -11.01
C TRP A 296 2.19 -8.09 -11.60
N GLY A 297 2.67 -8.13 -12.84
CA GLY A 297 2.92 -9.37 -13.60
C GLY A 297 1.65 -9.97 -14.19
N ALA A 298 1.85 -10.86 -15.17
CA ALA A 298 0.74 -11.47 -15.93
C ALA A 298 -0.08 -12.51 -15.13
N SER A 299 0.38 -12.90 -13.95
CA SER A 299 -0.35 -13.84 -13.07
C SER A 299 -1.43 -13.17 -12.22
N TRP A 300 -1.47 -11.85 -12.14
CA TRP A 300 -2.50 -11.09 -11.47
C TRP A 300 -3.65 -10.76 -12.42
N GLY A 301 -4.88 -10.79 -11.91
CA GLY A 301 -6.07 -10.39 -12.66
C GLY A 301 -6.29 -11.19 -13.96
N GLU A 302 -6.75 -10.52 -14.98
CA GLU A 302 -6.97 -11.06 -16.34
C GLU A 302 -5.67 -10.92 -17.15
N GLN A 303 -4.71 -11.81 -16.90
CA GLN A 303 -3.37 -11.81 -17.53
C GLN A 303 -2.59 -10.49 -17.31
N GLY A 304 -2.71 -9.90 -16.12
CA GLY A 304 -2.09 -8.64 -15.74
C GLY A 304 -2.95 -7.40 -16.01
N TYR A 305 -4.15 -7.58 -16.49
CA TYR A 305 -5.14 -6.53 -16.72
C TYR A 305 -6.29 -6.61 -15.73
N ILE A 306 -6.98 -5.48 -15.55
CA ILE A 306 -8.26 -5.39 -14.87
C ILE A 306 -9.26 -4.67 -15.75
N ARG A 307 -10.53 -5.08 -15.70
CA ARG A 307 -11.63 -4.34 -16.28
C ARG A 307 -12.38 -3.59 -15.20
N LEU A 308 -12.25 -2.26 -15.16
CA LEU A 308 -12.98 -1.39 -14.23
C LEU A 308 -14.31 -0.97 -14.84
N ALA A 309 -15.39 -0.95 -14.05
CA ALA A 309 -16.69 -0.47 -14.50
C ALA A 309 -16.60 0.96 -15.06
N ARG A 310 -17.36 1.27 -16.11
CA ARG A 310 -17.36 2.57 -16.80
C ARG A 310 -18.76 3.17 -16.83
N GLU A 311 -18.85 4.47 -16.56
CA GLU A 311 -20.10 5.25 -16.56
C GLU A 311 -21.11 4.83 -15.47
N GLU A 312 -20.64 4.23 -14.35
CA GLU A 312 -21.50 3.74 -13.27
C GLU A 312 -21.27 4.45 -11.93
N ASN A 313 -20.07 5.05 -11.69
CA ASN A 313 -19.63 5.47 -10.35
C ASN A 313 -19.30 6.96 -10.23
N GLY A 314 -20.12 7.80 -10.82
CA GLY A 314 -19.97 9.26 -10.73
C GLY A 314 -18.86 9.83 -11.61
N PRO A 315 -18.57 11.14 -11.52
CA PRO A 315 -17.67 11.82 -12.44
C PRO A 315 -16.23 11.35 -12.41
N ALA A 316 -15.73 10.94 -11.23
CA ALA A 316 -14.38 10.42 -11.07
C ALA A 316 -14.18 9.01 -11.67
N GLY A 317 -15.28 8.32 -12.01
CA GLY A 317 -15.26 6.94 -12.49
C GLY A 317 -14.93 5.91 -11.41
N GLN A 318 -14.91 4.64 -11.77
CA GLN A 318 -14.58 3.54 -10.87
C GLN A 318 -13.17 3.70 -10.31
N CYS A 319 -13.02 3.64 -8.98
CA CYS A 319 -11.76 3.83 -8.25
C CYS A 319 -11.04 5.16 -8.57
N GLY A 320 -11.74 6.18 -9.06
CA GLY A 320 -11.17 7.48 -9.37
C GLY A 320 -10.42 7.56 -10.71
N ILE A 321 -10.58 6.59 -11.61
CA ILE A 321 -9.82 6.49 -12.88
C ILE A 321 -9.84 7.75 -13.75
N ALA A 322 -10.90 8.54 -13.69
CA ALA A 322 -11.04 9.78 -14.46
C ALA A 322 -10.60 11.03 -13.69
N SER A 323 -9.94 10.89 -12.54
CA SER A 323 -9.58 12.05 -11.70
C SER A 323 -8.42 12.85 -12.24
N VAL A 324 -7.35 12.18 -12.70
CA VAL A 324 -6.11 12.84 -13.16
C VAL A 324 -5.47 12.10 -14.36
N PRO A 325 -6.21 11.84 -15.44
CA PRO A 325 -5.63 11.20 -16.61
C PRO A 325 -4.70 12.15 -17.34
N SER A 326 -3.62 11.62 -17.93
CA SER A 326 -2.70 12.36 -18.80
C SER A 326 -2.06 11.44 -19.84
N TYR A 327 -1.57 12.01 -20.93
CA TYR A 327 -0.89 11.26 -21.99
C TYR A 327 0.21 12.07 -22.67
N PRO A 328 1.35 11.42 -23.04
CA PRO A 328 2.49 12.11 -23.66
C PRO A 328 2.35 12.21 -25.17
N PHE A 329 3.13 13.13 -25.76
CA PHE A 329 3.50 13.14 -27.16
C PHE A 329 4.91 12.59 -27.30
N ALA A 330 5.08 11.47 -28.00
CA ALA A 330 6.35 10.77 -28.05
C ALA A 330 6.73 10.35 -29.48
N THR A 331 8.03 10.35 -29.77
CA THR A 331 8.58 9.92 -31.05
C THR A 331 9.89 9.17 -30.86
N LEU A 332 10.23 8.28 -31.81
CA LEU A 332 11.53 7.62 -31.83
C LEU A 332 12.64 8.63 -32.10
N ILE A 333 13.77 8.44 -31.43
CA ILE A 333 15.02 9.17 -31.75
C ILE A 333 15.69 8.47 -32.91
N ASN A 334 15.89 9.21 -34.02
CA ASN A 334 16.66 8.76 -35.18
C ASN A 334 18.15 9.02 -34.94
N LYS A 335 18.94 7.95 -34.78
CA LYS A 335 20.40 8.08 -34.55
C LYS A 335 21.13 8.84 -35.69
N ASP A 336 20.59 8.81 -36.91
CA ASP A 336 21.16 9.52 -38.05
C ASP A 336 21.00 11.06 -37.94
N GLU A 337 20.05 11.56 -37.15
CA GLU A 337 19.85 13.00 -36.92
C GLU A 337 20.78 13.54 -35.82
N GLN A 338 21.16 12.70 -34.84
CA GLN A 338 22.05 13.10 -33.74
C GLN A 338 23.49 13.36 -34.20
N GLU A 339 23.98 12.72 -35.26
CA GLU A 339 25.32 12.97 -35.81
C GLU A 339 25.40 14.33 -36.51
N THR A 340 24.27 14.86 -37.01
CA THR A 340 24.26 16.16 -37.68
C THR A 340 24.16 17.36 -36.75
N GLU A 341 23.57 17.22 -35.56
CA GLU A 341 23.52 18.28 -34.54
C GLU A 341 24.83 18.46 -33.78
N LYS A 342 25.62 17.39 -33.58
CA LYS A 342 26.95 17.48 -32.94
C LYS A 342 28.03 18.23 -33.73
N VAL A 343 27.77 18.57 -34.98
CA VAL A 343 28.74 19.26 -35.87
C VAL A 343 28.62 20.79 -35.80
N VAL A 344 27.64 21.36 -35.10
CA VAL A 344 27.38 22.83 -35.12
C VAL A 344 27.73 23.54 -33.79
N GLU A 345 28.15 22.90 -32.75
CA GLU A 345 28.62 23.59 -31.53
C GLU A 345 30.14 23.78 -31.52
N GLU A 346 30.59 24.92 -32.02
CA GLU A 346 31.91 25.47 -31.69
C GLU A 346 31.93 25.91 -30.21
N PRO A 347 33.03 25.66 -29.47
CA PRO A 347 33.09 25.96 -28.05
C PRO A 347 33.20 27.45 -27.79
N ARG A 348 32.14 28.07 -27.25
CA ARG A 348 32.24 29.40 -26.63
C ARG A 348 32.99 29.27 -25.31
N SER A 349 34.18 29.84 -25.24
CA SER A 349 34.97 30.02 -24.03
C SER A 349 34.19 30.79 -22.95
N VAL A 350 33.92 30.16 -21.80
CA VAL A 350 33.40 30.83 -20.61
C VAL A 350 34.57 31.22 -19.71
N PRO A 351 34.65 32.48 -19.21
CA PRO A 351 35.67 32.91 -18.28
C PRO A 351 35.42 32.28 -16.88
N ALA A 352 36.50 31.76 -16.32
CA ALA A 352 36.51 31.29 -14.92
C ALA A 352 36.38 32.49 -13.95
N ASP A 353 35.86 32.15 -12.76
CA ASP A 353 35.93 32.86 -11.49
C ASP A 353 34.63 33.46 -10.93
N LYS A 354 34.04 32.77 -9.94
CA LYS A 354 34.02 33.20 -8.54
C LYS A 354 33.41 32.10 -7.64
N PRO A 355 33.91 31.84 -6.42
CA PRO A 355 33.37 30.86 -5.52
C PRO A 355 32.06 31.36 -4.92
N VAL A 356 31.06 30.47 -4.87
CA VAL A 356 29.76 30.71 -4.22
C VAL A 356 29.89 30.34 -2.75
N ASP A 357 29.62 31.31 -1.89
CA ASP A 357 29.60 31.19 -0.44
C ASP A 357 28.55 30.16 0.03
N SER A 358 28.96 29.40 1.03
CA SER A 358 28.16 28.44 1.78
C SER A 358 26.87 29.05 2.35
N PHE A 359 25.71 28.50 2.01
CA PHE A 359 24.45 28.78 2.71
C PHE A 359 24.41 28.03 4.05
N PRO A 360 23.92 28.67 5.12
CA PRO A 360 23.74 28.00 6.42
C PRO A 360 22.56 27.02 6.36
N ALA A 361 22.74 25.87 7.01
CA ALA A 361 21.70 24.85 7.21
C ALA A 361 20.51 25.47 7.96
N GLU A 362 19.32 25.40 7.35
CA GLU A 362 18.08 25.70 8.05
C GLU A 362 17.71 24.53 9.00
N PRO A 363 17.11 24.81 10.16
CA PRO A 363 16.74 23.78 11.13
C PRO A 363 15.54 22.95 10.60
N GLU A 364 15.63 21.64 10.80
CA GLU A 364 14.56 20.68 10.58
C GLU A 364 13.26 21.16 11.25
N ARG A 365 12.24 21.43 10.46
CA ARG A 365 10.88 21.69 10.94
C ARG A 365 10.14 20.35 11.01
N ASP A 366 9.89 19.92 12.24
CA ASP A 366 8.99 18.84 12.61
C ASP A 366 7.55 19.19 12.16
N PHE A 367 7.12 18.66 10.99
CA PHE A 367 5.74 18.72 10.54
C PHE A 367 4.96 17.51 11.07
N ARG A 368 4.57 17.58 12.34
CA ARG A 368 3.47 16.74 12.82
C ARG A 368 2.15 17.50 12.63
N PRO A 369 1.18 16.95 11.85
CA PRO A 369 -0.15 17.53 11.82
C PRO A 369 -0.82 17.27 13.17
N LYS A 370 -1.11 18.34 13.90
CA LYS A 370 -2.01 18.30 15.05
C LYS A 370 -3.44 18.22 14.52
N ASN A 371 -4.21 17.20 15.02
CA ASN A 371 -5.66 17.08 14.95
C ASN A 371 -6.26 16.38 13.71
N LEU A 372 -6.12 15.06 13.64
CA LEU A 372 -7.15 14.14 13.13
C LEU A 372 -7.14 12.78 13.86
N ALA A 373 -6.31 12.62 14.89
CA ALA A 373 -6.08 11.34 15.60
C ALA A 373 -7.08 11.03 16.72
N ASP A 374 -8.02 11.93 17.03
CA ASP A 374 -8.87 11.80 18.24
C ASP A 374 -10.18 11.03 17.99
N LEU A 375 -10.34 10.34 16.86
CA LEU A 375 -11.61 9.67 16.51
C LEU A 375 -11.53 8.15 16.31
N TYR A 376 -10.36 7.53 16.37
CA TYR A 376 -10.23 6.08 16.10
C TYR A 376 -9.18 5.45 16.99
N SER A 377 -9.44 4.23 17.48
CA SER A 377 -8.63 3.33 18.32
C SER A 377 -7.49 4.03 19.07
N SER A 378 -7.42 3.86 20.37
CA SER A 378 -6.39 4.52 21.18
C SER A 378 -5.58 3.50 21.95
N ALA A 379 -4.26 3.73 22.03
CA ALA A 379 -3.39 3.04 22.97
C ALA A 379 -2.92 4.03 24.04
N LYS A 380 -2.99 3.61 25.29
CA LYS A 380 -2.54 4.40 26.43
C LYS A 380 -1.70 3.55 27.37
N ILE A 381 -0.58 4.08 27.84
CA ILE A 381 0.25 3.44 28.85
C ILE A 381 0.31 4.31 30.10
N THR A 382 0.19 3.69 31.26
CA THR A 382 0.23 4.37 32.56
C THR A 382 0.96 3.51 33.59
N GLN A 383 1.63 4.16 34.54
CA GLN A 383 2.15 3.46 35.70
C GLN A 383 1.01 3.07 36.64
N CYS A 384 1.13 1.91 37.27
CA CYS A 384 0.16 1.39 38.22
C CYS A 384 0.82 0.99 39.53
N GLY A 385 0.04 0.62 40.57
CA GLY A 385 0.54 0.23 41.87
C GLY A 385 1.11 1.39 42.69
N ASP A 386 1.97 1.07 43.65
CA ASP A 386 2.65 2.09 44.48
C ASP A 386 3.95 2.55 43.81
N VAL A 387 3.84 3.55 42.97
CA VAL A 387 4.98 4.15 42.24
C VAL A 387 6.04 4.73 43.18
N SER A 388 5.66 5.14 44.40
CA SER A 388 6.59 5.75 45.36
C SER A 388 7.59 4.75 45.94
N SER A 389 7.19 3.50 46.13
CA SER A 389 8.02 2.40 46.63
C SER A 389 8.73 1.62 45.53
N ALA A 390 8.36 1.79 44.27
CA ALA A 390 8.96 1.08 43.15
C ALA A 390 10.44 1.43 42.98
N ILE A 391 11.26 0.43 42.64
CA ILE A 391 12.70 0.57 42.43
C ILE A 391 13.00 1.32 41.12
N ILE A 392 12.14 1.14 40.09
CA ILE A 392 12.26 1.80 38.79
C ILE A 392 11.27 2.96 38.72
N ASP A 393 11.81 4.11 38.30
CA ASP A 393 11.07 5.31 38.01
C ASP A 393 11.16 5.61 36.53
N PHE A 394 10.03 5.60 35.83
CA PHE A 394 10.02 5.88 34.41
C PHE A 394 10.00 7.38 34.16
N ASP A 395 11.00 7.87 33.42
CA ASP A 395 11.05 9.24 32.92
C ASP A 395 10.07 9.41 31.75
N ASP A 396 9.91 8.34 30.94
CA ASP A 396 9.06 8.32 29.74
C ASP A 396 8.51 6.92 29.48
N LEU A 397 7.23 6.87 29.07
CA LEU A 397 6.51 5.67 28.66
C LEU A 397 5.81 5.98 27.35
N GLU A 398 6.21 5.31 26.30
CA GLU A 398 5.68 5.50 24.95
C GLU A 398 5.00 4.26 24.42
N VAL A 399 4.02 4.47 23.54
CA VAL A 399 3.35 3.40 22.79
C VAL A 399 3.34 3.75 21.30
N THR A 400 3.68 2.77 20.48
CA THR A 400 3.69 2.93 19.02
C THR A 400 3.05 1.71 18.32
N PRO A 401 2.07 1.91 17.44
CA PRO A 401 1.39 3.17 17.14
C PRO A 401 0.44 3.63 18.25
N THR A 402 0.15 4.92 18.33
CA THR A 402 -0.81 5.48 19.31
C THR A 402 -2.26 5.15 18.97
N SER A 403 -2.52 4.69 17.76
CA SER A 403 -3.82 4.23 17.26
C SER A 403 -3.66 2.85 16.61
N PRO A 404 -3.47 1.80 17.43
CA PRO A 404 -3.21 0.45 16.94
C PRO A 404 -4.47 -0.16 16.30
N GLN A 405 -4.27 -0.98 15.28
CA GLN A 405 -5.31 -1.78 14.65
C GLN A 405 -5.05 -3.27 14.92
N ARG A 406 -6.10 -4.09 14.84
CA ARG A 406 -5.95 -5.54 14.93
C ARG A 406 -5.04 -6.05 13.81
N GLY A 407 -4.12 -6.95 14.15
CA GLY A 407 -3.12 -7.44 13.21
C GLY A 407 -1.88 -6.57 13.07
N GLN A 408 -1.81 -5.42 13.74
CA GLN A 408 -0.61 -4.60 13.81
C GLN A 408 0.14 -4.86 15.12
N PRO A 409 1.48 -4.98 15.09
CA PRO A 409 2.26 -5.02 16.30
C PRO A 409 2.17 -3.67 17.04
N VAL A 410 2.06 -3.75 18.36
CA VAL A 410 2.06 -2.58 19.25
C VAL A 410 3.28 -2.68 20.15
N SER A 411 4.17 -1.71 20.05
CA SER A 411 5.39 -1.65 20.87
C SER A 411 5.25 -0.65 21.99
N PHE A 412 5.69 -1.04 23.18
CA PHE A 412 5.77 -0.21 24.36
C PHE A 412 7.23 0.00 24.72
N PHE A 413 7.59 1.23 25.04
CA PHE A 413 8.95 1.61 25.40
C PHE A 413 8.94 2.29 26.76
N GLY A 414 9.91 1.92 27.61
CA GLY A 414 10.10 2.54 28.90
C GLY A 414 11.55 2.98 29.08
N ASN A 415 11.74 4.28 29.28
CA ASN A 415 13.00 4.87 29.67
C ASN A 415 12.91 5.41 31.09
N GLY A 416 13.97 5.28 31.88
CA GLY A 416 13.90 5.72 33.27
C GLY A 416 15.17 5.56 34.07
N ASN A 417 15.00 5.50 35.38
CA ASN A 417 16.09 5.45 36.35
C ASN A 417 15.83 4.37 37.42
N ALA A 418 16.80 3.47 37.59
CA ALA A 418 16.81 2.53 38.71
C ALA A 418 17.30 3.24 39.96
N LYS A 419 16.50 3.29 41.03
CA LYS A 419 16.82 3.95 42.29
C LYS A 419 17.88 3.19 43.10
N GLN A 420 18.05 1.88 42.85
CA GLN A 420 19.03 1.00 43.50
C GLN A 420 19.47 -0.12 42.56
N ASP A 421 20.56 -0.82 42.94
CA ASP A 421 21.04 -2.01 42.23
C ASP A 421 20.04 -3.17 42.39
N PHE A 422 19.82 -3.98 41.33
CA PHE A 422 19.15 -5.27 41.43
C PHE A 422 19.82 -6.33 40.54
N SER A 423 19.77 -7.58 40.97
CA SER A 423 20.46 -8.68 40.31
C SER A 423 19.52 -9.58 39.49
N SER A 424 18.23 -9.49 39.74
CA SER A 424 17.19 -10.26 39.08
C SER A 424 15.95 -9.40 38.88
N ALA A 425 15.20 -9.73 37.85
CA ALA A 425 13.89 -9.16 37.60
C ALA A 425 12.98 -10.27 37.06
N ASN A 426 11.82 -10.42 37.67
CA ASN A 426 10.77 -11.34 37.24
C ASN A 426 9.55 -10.51 36.88
N PHE A 427 8.74 -10.99 35.93
CA PHE A 427 7.52 -10.30 35.56
C PHE A 427 6.29 -11.19 35.69
N LYS A 428 5.15 -10.55 35.88
CA LYS A 428 3.82 -11.12 35.74
C LYS A 428 3.06 -10.27 34.73
N LEU A 429 2.55 -10.95 33.70
CA LEU A 429 1.75 -10.38 32.63
C LEU A 429 0.31 -10.84 32.80
N GLY A 430 -0.63 -9.92 32.81
CA GLY A 430 -2.06 -10.20 32.79
C GLY A 430 -2.70 -9.49 31.59
N VAL A 431 -3.51 -10.22 30.83
CA VAL A 431 -4.30 -9.65 29.74
C VAL A 431 -5.77 -9.80 30.06
N LYS A 432 -6.51 -8.70 30.01
CA LYS A 432 -7.97 -8.69 30.13
C LYS A 432 -8.58 -8.19 28.83
N LEU A 433 -9.72 -8.74 28.47
CA LEU A 433 -10.58 -8.28 27.38
C LEU A 433 -11.95 -7.90 27.99
N ALA A 434 -12.38 -6.68 27.76
CA ALA A 434 -13.62 -6.13 28.32
C ALA A 434 -13.74 -6.38 29.85
N GLY A 435 -12.65 -6.20 30.58
CA GLY A 435 -12.56 -6.38 32.03
C GLY A 435 -12.41 -7.82 32.52
N THR A 436 -12.53 -8.83 31.66
CA THR A 436 -12.37 -10.25 32.00
C THR A 436 -10.95 -10.71 31.70
N GLN A 437 -10.28 -11.34 32.70
CA GLN A 437 -8.94 -11.88 32.48
C GLN A 437 -9.00 -13.08 31.53
N VAL A 438 -8.32 -12.92 30.37
CA VAL A 438 -8.27 -13.94 29.30
C VAL A 438 -6.94 -14.67 29.24
N PHE A 439 -5.87 -14.06 29.80
CA PHE A 439 -4.54 -14.65 29.81
C PHE A 439 -3.71 -14.15 31.00
N GLY A 440 -2.78 -14.99 31.44
CA GLY A 440 -1.77 -14.64 32.44
C GLY A 440 -0.50 -15.45 32.24
N HIS A 441 0.67 -14.81 32.37
CA HIS A 441 1.97 -15.44 32.26
C HIS A 441 2.95 -14.83 33.25
N SER A 442 3.97 -15.61 33.62
CA SER A 442 5.07 -15.12 34.47
C SER A 442 6.40 -15.59 33.88
N GLY A 443 7.41 -14.74 33.92
CA GLY A 443 8.72 -15.04 33.35
C GLY A 443 9.82 -14.18 33.97
N LYS A 444 11.00 -14.27 33.36
CA LYS A 444 12.16 -13.43 33.73
C LYS A 444 12.17 -12.17 32.86
N LEU A 445 12.51 -11.06 33.48
CA LEU A 445 12.69 -9.76 32.81
C LEU A 445 14.19 -9.44 32.62
N CYS A 446 15.07 -10.37 32.95
CA CYS A 446 16.50 -10.27 32.64
C CYS A 446 16.75 -10.98 31.30
N GLY A 447 16.91 -10.18 30.24
CA GLY A 447 17.00 -10.68 28.86
C GLY A 447 15.64 -10.77 28.15
N ASP A 448 15.62 -11.38 26.98
CA ASP A 448 14.44 -11.48 26.14
C ASP A 448 13.57 -12.67 26.53
N THR A 449 12.26 -12.47 26.55
CA THR A 449 11.29 -13.54 26.83
C THR A 449 10.16 -13.48 25.80
N HIS A 450 9.95 -14.62 25.12
CA HIS A 450 8.84 -14.81 24.18
C HIS A 450 7.66 -15.49 24.88
N VAL A 451 6.48 -14.88 24.83
CA VAL A 451 5.26 -15.34 25.51
C VAL A 451 4.19 -15.64 24.47
N PRO A 452 4.00 -16.90 24.07
CA PRO A 452 2.92 -17.26 23.15
C PRO A 452 1.55 -17.10 23.85
N LEU A 453 0.59 -16.48 23.15
CA LEU A 453 -0.79 -16.38 23.60
C LEU A 453 -1.55 -17.65 23.25
N PRO A 454 -2.52 -18.08 24.08
CA PRO A 454 -3.29 -19.31 23.85
C PRO A 454 -4.12 -19.20 22.56
N LEU A 455 -4.47 -20.37 21.99
CA LEU A 455 -5.34 -20.50 20.82
C LEU A 455 -4.84 -19.80 19.54
N GLY A 456 -3.53 -19.56 19.41
CA GLY A 456 -2.98 -18.85 18.26
C GLY A 456 -3.31 -17.35 18.23
N LEU A 457 -3.68 -16.76 19.37
CA LEU A 457 -4.01 -15.34 19.50
C LEU A 457 -2.79 -14.42 19.47
N GLY A 458 -1.66 -14.89 18.91
CA GLY A 458 -0.43 -14.12 18.77
C GLY A 458 0.60 -14.39 19.85
N HIS A 459 1.46 -13.41 20.12
CA HIS A 459 2.52 -13.50 21.12
C HIS A 459 2.88 -12.13 21.68
N ILE A 460 3.56 -12.14 22.82
CA ILE A 460 4.14 -10.95 23.44
C ILE A 460 5.63 -11.20 23.62
N ASP A 461 6.46 -10.34 23.04
CA ASP A 461 7.90 -10.34 23.22
C ASP A 461 8.29 -9.28 24.25
N VAL A 462 8.93 -9.71 25.32
CA VAL A 462 9.42 -8.83 26.40
C VAL A 462 10.93 -8.73 26.29
N HIS A 463 11.44 -7.58 25.91
CA HIS A 463 12.85 -7.25 25.87
C HIS A 463 13.21 -6.56 27.21
N GLY A 464 13.75 -7.34 28.10
CA GLY A 464 13.98 -6.92 29.47
C GLY A 464 15.39 -6.36 29.70
N PHE A 465 15.75 -6.25 30.99
CA PHE A 465 17.02 -5.63 31.40
C PHE A 465 18.23 -6.52 31.22
N ALA A 466 19.39 -5.92 30.98
CA ALA A 466 20.67 -6.58 31.16
C ALA A 466 20.97 -6.69 32.66
N CYS A 467 20.82 -7.87 33.27
CA CYS A 467 21.11 -8.10 34.69
C CYS A 467 22.54 -8.61 34.91
N PRO A 468 23.19 -8.26 36.03
CA PRO A 468 22.71 -7.38 37.11
C PRO A 468 22.70 -5.90 36.70
N MET A 469 21.64 -5.20 37.04
CA MET A 469 21.48 -3.80 36.72
C MET A 469 21.99 -2.94 37.87
N LYS A 470 22.73 -1.87 37.56
CA LYS A 470 23.19 -0.88 38.48
C LYS A 470 22.23 0.30 38.59
N LYS A 471 22.20 0.91 39.77
CA LYS A 471 21.52 2.20 39.96
C LYS A 471 21.93 3.19 38.86
N GLY A 472 20.98 3.79 38.20
CA GLY A 472 21.20 4.74 37.10
C GLY A 472 20.16 4.68 36.00
N LYS A 473 20.40 5.44 34.96
CA LYS A 473 19.51 5.52 33.81
C LYS A 473 19.54 4.25 32.95
N PHE A 474 18.38 3.92 32.38
CA PHE A 474 18.22 2.88 31.38
C PHE A 474 17.30 3.37 30.23
N SER A 475 17.42 2.75 29.05
CA SER A 475 16.67 3.13 27.85
C SER A 475 16.11 1.96 27.05
N ASP A 476 16.15 0.74 27.62
CA ASP A 476 16.03 -0.46 26.77
C ASP A 476 14.86 -1.40 27.15
N LEU A 477 13.94 -0.98 28.03
CA LEU A 477 12.75 -1.78 28.28
C LEU A 477 11.79 -1.63 27.11
N LYS A 478 11.51 -2.75 26.43
CA LYS A 478 10.58 -2.79 25.31
C LYS A 478 9.66 -4.00 25.44
N VAL A 479 8.39 -3.83 25.12
CA VAL A 479 7.40 -4.92 25.02
C VAL A 479 6.67 -4.81 23.70
N ASP A 480 6.76 -5.85 22.89
CA ASP A 480 6.06 -5.96 21.62
C ASP A 480 4.86 -6.88 21.77
N VAL A 481 3.67 -6.36 21.55
CA VAL A 481 2.41 -7.12 21.57
C VAL A 481 1.96 -7.36 20.14
N ASN A 482 1.95 -8.62 19.75
CA ASN A 482 1.56 -9.07 18.42
C ASN A 482 0.21 -9.80 18.52
N LEU A 483 -0.89 -9.08 18.37
CA LEU A 483 -2.24 -9.64 18.31
C LEU A 483 -2.63 -9.84 16.86
N PRO A 484 -3.02 -11.05 16.44
CA PRO A 484 -3.44 -11.30 15.05
C PRO A 484 -4.77 -10.58 14.75
N ILE A 485 -5.06 -10.42 13.47
CA ILE A 485 -6.31 -9.79 13.00
C ILE A 485 -7.56 -10.54 13.50
N ILE A 486 -7.43 -11.83 13.81
CA ILE A 486 -8.49 -12.67 14.38
C ILE A 486 -8.70 -12.45 15.88
N ALA A 487 -7.82 -11.69 16.57
CA ALA A 487 -8.04 -11.34 17.96
C ALA A 487 -9.40 -10.66 18.11
N PRO A 488 -10.20 -10.99 19.16
CA PRO A 488 -11.50 -10.38 19.35
C PRO A 488 -11.42 -8.85 19.36
N ALA A 489 -12.37 -8.17 18.72
CA ALA A 489 -12.49 -6.73 18.85
C ALA A 489 -12.87 -6.35 20.29
N GLY A 490 -12.32 -5.26 20.80
CA GLY A 490 -12.68 -4.78 22.14
C GLY A 490 -11.54 -4.05 22.85
N ASN A 491 -11.81 -3.71 24.10
CA ASN A 491 -10.84 -3.03 24.97
C ASN A 491 -9.98 -4.07 25.70
N TYR A 492 -8.68 -4.03 25.41
CA TYR A 492 -7.68 -4.84 26.09
C TYR A 492 -7.00 -4.03 27.19
N GLU A 493 -6.85 -4.65 28.36
CA GLU A 493 -5.99 -4.16 29.44
C GLU A 493 -4.83 -5.13 29.58
N ILE A 494 -3.60 -4.67 29.40
CA ILE A 494 -2.38 -5.46 29.55
C ILE A 494 -1.61 -4.91 30.73
N MET A 495 -1.55 -5.68 31.82
CA MET A 495 -0.83 -5.30 33.03
C MET A 495 0.48 -6.06 33.11
N LEU A 496 1.59 -5.34 33.19
CA LEU A 496 2.93 -5.87 33.41
C LEU A 496 3.45 -5.40 34.77
N THR A 497 3.63 -6.32 35.70
CA THR A 497 4.28 -6.06 36.99
C THR A 497 5.61 -6.76 37.05
N SER A 498 6.60 -6.15 37.69
CA SER A 498 7.91 -6.74 37.87
C SER A 498 8.37 -6.63 39.33
N ASP A 499 8.92 -7.74 39.83
CA ASP A 499 9.49 -7.87 41.17
C ASP A 499 10.91 -8.45 41.08
N ASP A 500 11.77 -8.13 42.05
CA ASP A 500 13.06 -8.80 42.26
C ASP A 500 12.89 -10.14 43.03
N ASP A 501 13.97 -10.91 43.21
CA ASP A 501 13.92 -12.18 43.95
C ASP A 501 13.59 -12.01 45.45
N SER A 502 13.60 -10.78 45.96
CA SER A 502 13.20 -10.41 47.31
C SER A 502 11.74 -10.01 47.41
N ASN A 503 10.98 -10.12 46.33
CA ASN A 503 9.62 -9.61 46.14
C ASN A 503 9.47 -8.09 46.33
N SER A 504 10.55 -7.34 46.08
CA SER A 504 10.47 -5.88 46.01
C SER A 504 10.00 -5.45 44.63
N GLN A 505 8.94 -4.68 44.55
CA GLN A 505 8.37 -4.22 43.29
C GLN A 505 9.39 -3.36 42.51
N LEU A 506 9.73 -3.82 41.30
CA LEU A 506 10.54 -3.02 40.41
C LEU A 506 9.68 -1.95 39.74
N PHE A 507 8.54 -2.37 39.11
CA PHE A 507 7.58 -1.45 38.51
C PHE A 507 6.21 -2.13 38.28
N CYS A 508 5.23 -1.28 37.95
CA CYS A 508 3.94 -1.73 37.40
C CYS A 508 3.54 -0.77 36.27
N VAL A 509 3.19 -1.33 35.10
CA VAL A 509 2.61 -0.57 33.98
C VAL A 509 1.31 -1.23 33.52
N ASN A 510 0.34 -0.40 33.16
CA ASN A 510 -0.92 -0.79 32.57
C ASN A 510 -1.07 -0.17 31.20
N VAL A 511 -1.39 -0.99 30.23
CA VAL A 511 -1.63 -0.63 28.84
C VAL A 511 -3.08 -0.86 28.51
N GLU A 512 -3.75 0.15 28.03
CA GLU A 512 -5.10 0.09 27.53
C GLU A 512 -5.05 0.19 26.00
N LEU A 513 -5.59 -0.83 25.31
CA LEU A 513 -5.71 -0.86 23.85
C LEU A 513 -7.19 -0.94 23.50
N ASP A 514 -7.69 0.05 22.79
CA ASP A 514 -9.02 -0.02 22.17
C ASP A 514 -8.86 -0.52 20.73
N LEU A 515 -9.27 -1.78 20.51
CA LEU A 515 -9.25 -2.45 19.21
C LEU A 515 -10.68 -2.70 18.71
N THR A 516 -11.62 -1.81 19.04
CA THR A 516 -13.01 -1.89 18.56
C THR A 516 -13.06 -1.55 17.06
N ASP A 517 -13.87 -2.30 16.30
CA ASP A 517 -14.08 -2.02 14.88
C ASP A 517 -14.88 -0.72 14.70
N SER A 518 -14.31 0.24 13.97
CA SER A 518 -14.94 1.52 13.66
C SER A 518 -16.23 1.41 12.82
N ASP A 519 -16.53 0.24 12.24
CA ASP A 519 -17.73 0.01 11.42
C ASP A 519 -18.97 -0.41 12.20
N ALA A 520 -18.86 -0.82 13.47
CA ALA A 520 -20.03 -1.25 14.25
C ALA A 520 -20.95 -0.09 14.67
N THR A 521 -20.48 1.16 14.65
CA THR A 521 -21.27 2.33 15.08
C THR A 521 -22.02 3.05 13.94
N LYS A 522 -21.80 2.68 12.68
CA LYS A 522 -22.48 3.32 11.52
C LYS A 522 -23.82 2.69 11.12
N LYS A 523 -24.28 1.63 11.77
CA LYS A 523 -25.55 0.94 11.43
C LYS A 523 -26.80 1.37 12.20
N THR A 524 -26.76 2.47 12.95
CA THR A 524 -27.96 3.00 13.62
C THR A 524 -28.27 4.46 13.26
N HIS A 525 -28.36 4.76 11.97
CA HIS A 525 -29.19 5.88 11.55
C HIS A 525 -30.45 5.34 10.88
N VAL A 526 -31.50 5.29 11.67
CA VAL A 526 -32.89 5.05 11.26
C VAL A 526 -33.28 6.14 10.27
N TYR A 527 -33.62 5.77 9.06
CA TYR A 527 -34.33 6.62 8.11
C TYR A 527 -35.73 6.91 8.64
N GLU A 528 -36.00 8.12 9.07
CA GLU A 528 -37.37 8.60 9.16
C GLU A 528 -37.90 8.99 7.77
N PRO A 529 -39.04 8.51 7.34
CA PRO A 529 -39.61 8.89 6.05
C PRO A 529 -40.20 10.31 6.14
N LEU A 530 -39.68 11.19 5.29
CA LEU A 530 -40.31 12.51 5.05
C LEU A 530 -41.71 12.31 4.46
N SER A 531 -42.74 12.63 5.25
CA SER A 531 -44.11 12.76 4.79
C SER A 531 -44.25 14.03 3.94
N TYR A 532 -44.65 13.87 2.68
CA TYR A 532 -45.13 14.98 1.87
C TYR A 532 -46.51 15.44 2.32
N MET A 533 -46.65 16.70 2.64
CA MET A 533 -47.83 17.50 2.39
C MET A 533 -47.46 18.64 1.46
#